data_25973d1e70a7e5d0f4332aab7b85a184
#
_entry.id   25973d1e70a7e5d0f4332aab7b85a184
#
_cell.length_a   1.000
_cell.length_b   1.000
_cell.length_c   1.000
_cell.angle_alpha   90.00
_cell.angle_beta   90.00
_cell.angle_gamma   90.00
#
_symmetry.space_group_name_H-M   'P 1'
#
loop_
_entity.id
_entity.type
_entity.pdbx_description
1 polymer ?
#
loop_
_entity_poly.entity_id
_entity_poly.type
_entity_poly.pdbx_seq_one_letter_code
_entity_poly.pdbx_strand_id
1 'polypeptide(L)' 'MYKLYTTKCPKCILLERKLKEKGVEFEVVDNLEEVTKMANSVGVSSVPFMVVDNKFMDYNDSMSCINSL' A
#
# COMPACT_ATOMS: atom_id res chain seq x y z
N MET A 1 -0.26 -1.08 -12.50
CA MET A 1 -1.45 -1.01 -11.67
C MET A 1 -1.05 -0.93 -10.19
N TYR A 2 -1.66 -0.02 -9.45
CA TYR A 2 -1.31 0.20 -8.05
C TYR A 2 -2.31 -0.52 -7.15
N LYS A 3 -1.83 -1.32 -6.22
CA LYS A 3 -2.65 -1.96 -5.19
C LYS A 3 -2.15 -1.52 -3.81
N LEU A 4 -3.05 -0.99 -3.01
CA LEU A 4 -2.75 -0.58 -1.64
C LEU A 4 -3.39 -1.56 -0.67
N TYR A 5 -2.55 -2.20 0.14
CA TYR A 5 -3.01 -3.11 1.18
C TYR A 5 -3.05 -2.36 2.50
N THR A 6 -4.22 -2.26 3.09
CA THR A 6 -4.46 -1.38 4.24
C THR A 6 -5.39 -2.02 5.25
N THR A 7 -5.22 -1.66 6.51
CA THR A 7 -6.18 -2.00 7.57
C THR A 7 -6.78 -0.73 8.17
N LYS A 8 -6.69 0.37 7.44
CA LYS A 8 -7.23 1.69 7.83
C LYS A 8 -6.59 2.26 9.10
N CYS A 9 -5.33 1.92 9.34
CA CYS A 9 -4.55 2.56 10.41
C CYS A 9 -4.18 3.99 9.99
N PRO A 10 -3.70 4.84 10.93
CA PRO A 10 -3.33 6.22 10.59
C PRO A 10 -2.34 6.33 9.44
N LYS A 11 -1.33 5.48 9.40
CA LYS A 11 -0.37 5.46 8.29
C LYS A 11 -1.01 5.04 6.97
N CYS A 12 -1.96 4.11 7.05
CA CYS A 12 -2.70 3.65 5.88
C CYS A 12 -3.51 4.79 5.27
N ILE A 13 -4.20 5.55 6.11
CA ILE A 13 -5.00 6.68 5.69
C ILE A 13 -4.12 7.75 5.04
N LEU A 14 -2.96 8.00 5.62
CA LEU A 14 -2.01 8.99 5.08
C LEU A 14 -1.53 8.57 3.69
N LEU A 15 -1.16 7.31 3.53
CA LEU A 15 -0.70 6.81 2.24
C LEU A 15 -1.78 6.88 1.18
N GLU A 16 -3.00 6.52 1.53
CA GLU A 16 -4.16 6.61 0.64
C GLU A 16 -4.41 8.05 0.20
N ARG A 17 -4.34 8.98 1.14
CA ARG A 17 -4.50 10.40 0.85
C ARG A 17 -3.44 10.89 -0.14
N LYS A 18 -2.20 10.50 0.07
CA LYS A 18 -1.09 10.88 -0.81
C LYS A 18 -1.32 10.39 -2.24
N LEU A 19 -1.78 9.15 -2.39
CA LEU A 19 -2.09 8.61 -3.71
C LEU A 19 -3.20 9.41 -4.40
N LYS A 20 -4.24 9.78 -3.66
CA LYS A 20 -5.33 10.58 -4.20
C LYS A 20 -4.86 11.98 -4.59
N GLU A 21 -4.00 12.60 -3.80
CA GLU A 21 -3.46 13.92 -4.11
C GLU A 21 -2.63 13.93 -5.40
N LYS A 22 -1.96 12.83 -5.69
CA LYS A 22 -1.16 12.70 -6.90
C LYS A 22 -1.98 12.29 -8.13
N GLY A 23 -3.28 12.04 -7.94
CA GLY A 23 -4.14 11.65 -9.04
C GLY A 23 -3.88 10.24 -9.56
N VAL A 24 -3.32 9.38 -8.73
CA VAL A 24 -3.01 8.00 -9.11
C VAL A 24 -4.21 7.12 -8.92
N GLU A 25 -4.53 6.31 -9.93
CA GLU A 25 -5.55 5.29 -9.79
C GLU A 25 -4.96 4.09 -9.06
N PHE A 26 -5.65 3.63 -8.02
CA PHE A 26 -5.18 2.50 -7.25
C PHE A 26 -6.36 1.69 -6.71
N GLU A 27 -6.10 0.42 -6.48
CA GLU A 27 -7.08 -0.48 -5.87
C GLU A 27 -6.76 -0.59 -4.38
N VAL A 28 -7.80 -0.50 -3.55
CA VAL A 28 -7.66 -0.66 -2.10
C VAL A 28 -8.05 -2.07 -1.71
N VAL A 29 -7.15 -2.76 -1.05
CA VAL A 29 -7.41 -4.10 -0.50
C VAL A 29 -7.42 -3.95 1.02
N ASP A 30 -8.62 -3.96 1.59
CA ASP A 30 -8.81 -3.80 3.04
C ASP A 30 -9.37 -5.04 3.72
N ASN A 31 -9.47 -6.14 3.00
CA ASN A 31 -9.87 -7.42 3.56
C ASN A 31 -8.71 -7.97 4.40
N LEU A 32 -8.95 -8.16 5.70
CA LEU A 32 -7.91 -8.59 6.62
C LEU A 32 -7.25 -9.90 6.21
N GLU A 33 -8.03 -10.85 5.70
CA GLU A 33 -7.48 -12.12 5.26
C GLU A 33 -6.51 -11.96 4.10
N GLU A 34 -6.88 -11.16 3.11
CA GLU A 34 -6.03 -10.91 1.95
C GLU A 34 -4.78 -10.12 2.31
N VAL A 35 -4.94 -9.11 3.17
CA VAL A 35 -3.81 -8.32 3.65
C VAL A 35 -2.83 -9.21 4.41
N THR A 36 -3.32 -10.04 5.31
CA THR A 36 -2.50 -10.96 6.08
C THR A 36 -1.80 -11.98 5.18
N LYS A 37 -2.53 -12.54 4.22
CA LYS A 37 -1.99 -13.52 3.30
C LYS A 37 -0.86 -12.92 2.47
N MET A 38 -1.05 -11.72 1.96
CA MET A 38 -0.01 -11.05 1.19
C MET A 38 1.19 -10.67 2.06
N ALA A 39 0.94 -10.18 3.27
CA ALA A 39 2.01 -9.85 4.21
C ALA A 39 2.88 -11.07 4.51
N ASN A 40 2.26 -12.22 4.74
CA ASN A 40 2.97 -13.47 4.96
C ASN A 40 3.77 -13.90 3.73
N SER A 41 3.20 -13.69 2.55
CA SER A 41 3.84 -14.06 1.29
C SER A 41 5.13 -13.27 1.04
N VAL A 42 5.14 -11.98 1.40
CA VAL A 42 6.31 -11.12 1.19
C VAL A 42 7.18 -10.98 2.43
N GLY A 43 6.77 -11.59 3.54
CA GLY A 43 7.58 -11.60 4.75
C GLY A 43 7.56 -10.33 5.58
N VAL A 44 6.49 -9.53 5.49
CA VAL A 44 6.33 -8.32 6.30
C VAL A 44 5.27 -8.53 7.36
N SER A 45 5.39 -7.78 8.46
CA SER A 45 4.47 -7.88 9.58
C SER A 45 3.72 -6.57 9.84
N SER A 46 3.89 -5.58 8.97
CA SER A 46 3.29 -4.26 9.17
C SER A 46 2.56 -3.79 7.93
N VAL A 47 1.54 -2.97 8.15
CA VAL A 47 0.80 -2.28 7.10
C VAL A 47 0.99 -0.77 7.31
N PRO A 48 0.81 0.05 6.28
CA PRO A 48 0.40 -0.26 4.92
C PRO A 48 1.55 -0.70 4.03
N PHE A 49 1.23 -1.37 2.95
CA PHE A 49 2.21 -1.64 1.91
C PHE A 49 1.49 -1.63 0.56
N MET A 50 2.26 -1.50 -0.51
CA MET A 50 1.72 -1.44 -1.86
C MET A 50 2.36 -2.48 -2.75
N VAL A 51 1.62 -2.88 -3.78
CA VAL A 51 2.16 -3.69 -4.87
C VAL A 51 1.87 -2.94 -6.17
N VAL A 52 2.95 -2.61 -6.89
CA VAL A 52 2.87 -1.87 -8.15
C VAL A 52 3.47 -2.75 -9.24
N ASP A 53 2.65 -3.16 -10.20
CA ASP A 53 3.07 -4.02 -11.32
C ASP A 53 3.84 -5.25 -10.83
N ASN A 54 3.28 -5.95 -9.82
CA ASN A 54 3.86 -7.14 -9.20
C ASN A 54 5.13 -6.87 -8.38
N LYS A 55 5.42 -5.61 -8.10
CA LYS A 55 6.55 -5.22 -7.28
C LYS A 55 6.08 -4.78 -5.90
N PHE A 56 6.56 -5.47 -4.87
CA PHE A 56 6.23 -5.14 -3.49
C PHE A 56 6.97 -3.87 -3.04
N MET A 57 6.26 -3.01 -2.31
CA MET A 57 6.84 -1.81 -1.69
C MET A 57 6.31 -1.70 -0.26
N ASP A 58 7.22 -1.59 0.70
CA ASP A 58 6.83 -1.33 2.09
C ASP A 58 6.35 0.12 2.23
N TYR A 59 6.03 0.54 3.46
CA TYR A 59 5.54 1.89 3.71
C TYR A 59 6.54 2.96 3.23
N ASN A 60 7.81 2.80 3.60
CA ASN A 60 8.84 3.77 3.24
C ASN A 60 9.05 3.84 1.74
N ASP A 61 9.15 2.69 1.09
CA ASP A 61 9.31 2.61 -0.37
C ASP A 61 8.09 3.19 -1.08
N SER A 62 6.89 2.94 -0.55
CA SER A 62 5.67 3.47 -1.11
C SER A 62 5.64 4.99 -1.04
N MET A 63 6.02 5.56 0.11
CA MET A 63 6.08 7.01 0.28
C MET A 63 7.09 7.64 -0.66
N SER A 64 8.26 7.04 -0.80
CA SER A 64 9.28 7.52 -1.74
C SER A 64 8.78 7.49 -3.18
N CYS A 65 8.12 6.41 -3.56
CA CYS A 65 7.57 6.27 -4.91
C CYS A 65 6.52 7.36 -5.19
N ILE A 66 5.62 7.59 -4.24
CA ILE A 66 4.56 8.59 -4.39
C ILE A 66 5.16 9.99 -4.46
N ASN A 67 6.14 10.29 -3.63
CA ASN A 67 6.79 11.59 -3.62
C ASN A 67 7.57 11.89 -4.92
N SER A 68 7.93 10.85 -5.64
CA SER A 68 8.61 10.98 -6.93
C SER A 68 7.67 11.21 -8.11
N LEU A 69 6.37 11.09 -7.89
CA LEU A 69 5.38 11.25 -8.96
C LEU A 69 5.11 12.72 -9.37
#